data_f92072190765dccdefff911db37a84e4
#
_entry.id   f92072190765dccdefff911db37a84e4
#
_cell.length_a   1.000
_cell.length_b   1.000
_cell.length_c   1.000
_cell.angle_alpha   90.00
_cell.angle_beta   90.00
_cell.angle_gamma   90.00
#
_symmetry.space_group_name_H-M   'P 1'
#
loop_
_entity.id
_entity.type
_entity.pdbx_description
1 polymer ?
#
loop_
_entity_poly.entity_id
_entity_poly.type
_entity_poly.pdbx_seq_one_letter_code
_entity_poly.pdbx_strand_id
1 'polypeptide(L)'
;MLQTKAKKPKIIFLENVKNLVGHDNGNTFRIILESLETLGYYVKYQVLNAKEYGNIPHGRERIYIVAFKSKALYQKFEFPKPVELTTKLSDCISFDIKQEDKYYYNQKNCKFYDRLVMDMKYTDTIYQWRRTYVRENKSNVCPTLTANMGTGGHNVPLINSIYGIRKLTPRETFNLQGFPQDYIIPAEMSNTRLYKQAGNSVVVTVINRIANQIKEIL
;
A
#
# COMPACT_ATOMS: atom_id res chain seq x y z
N MET A 1 -11.04 4.79 -24.03
CA MET A 1 -12.20 4.83 -23.10
C MET A 1 -12.70 6.25 -22.80
N LEU A 2 -11.87 7.24 -22.46
CA LEU A 2 -12.28 8.63 -22.22
C LEU A 2 -12.77 9.35 -23.51
N GLN A 3 -12.24 8.98 -24.67
CA GLN A 3 -12.57 9.60 -25.96
C GLN A 3 -14.00 9.30 -26.43
N THR A 4 -14.58 8.17 -26.03
CA THR A 4 -15.89 7.70 -26.50
C THR A 4 -17.05 8.22 -25.66
N LYS A 5 -16.80 8.92 -24.54
CA LYS A 5 -17.87 9.50 -23.71
C LYS A 5 -18.27 10.87 -24.23
N ALA A 6 -19.55 11.06 -24.51
CA ALA A 6 -20.14 12.33 -24.87
C ALA A 6 -19.89 13.43 -23.80
N LYS A 7 -19.78 13.03 -22.52
CA LYS A 7 -19.51 13.93 -21.39
C LYS A 7 -18.21 13.51 -20.68
N LYS A 8 -17.16 14.28 -20.86
CA LYS A 8 -15.86 14.09 -20.21
C LYS A 8 -15.94 14.42 -18.71
N PRO A 9 -15.28 13.66 -17.80
CA PRO A 9 -15.25 14.00 -16.38
C PRO A 9 -14.56 15.35 -16.15
N LYS A 10 -15.01 16.09 -15.12
CA LYS A 10 -14.38 17.38 -14.75
C LYS A 10 -12.97 17.19 -14.16
N ILE A 11 -12.79 16.10 -13.45
CA ILE A 11 -11.53 15.72 -12.78
C ILE A 11 -11.26 14.26 -13.04
N ILE A 12 -9.99 13.92 -13.26
CA ILE A 12 -9.48 12.55 -13.35
C ILE A 12 -8.48 12.36 -12.22
N PHE A 13 -8.63 11.29 -11.46
CA PHE A 13 -7.70 10.90 -10.39
C PHE A 13 -7.20 9.48 -10.66
N LEU A 14 -5.88 9.35 -10.85
CA LEU A 14 -5.22 8.07 -11.17
C LEU A 14 -4.13 7.78 -10.15
N GLU A 15 -3.91 6.48 -9.89
CA GLU A 15 -2.82 5.97 -9.06
C GLU A 15 -2.06 4.89 -9.82
N ASN A 16 -0.74 4.83 -9.60
CA ASN A 16 0.07 3.73 -10.12
C ASN A 16 1.34 3.54 -9.25
N VAL A 17 2.10 2.49 -9.54
CA VAL A 17 3.40 2.26 -8.90
C VAL A 17 4.38 3.40 -9.22
N LYS A 18 5.23 3.75 -8.25
CA LYS A 18 6.28 4.79 -8.42
C LYS A 18 7.12 4.58 -9.68
N ASN A 19 7.44 3.32 -9.99
CA ASN A 19 8.30 2.98 -11.13
C ASN A 19 7.71 3.35 -12.50
N LEU A 20 6.40 3.68 -12.59
CA LEU A 20 5.79 4.19 -13.82
C LEU A 20 6.52 5.43 -14.34
N VAL A 21 7.00 6.30 -13.43
CA VAL A 21 7.70 7.55 -13.80
C VAL A 21 8.96 7.29 -14.62
N GLY A 22 9.72 6.24 -14.26
CA GLY A 22 10.96 5.87 -14.96
C GLY A 22 10.80 4.72 -15.97
N HIS A 23 9.59 4.17 -16.13
CA HIS A 23 9.36 3.04 -17.04
C HIS A 23 9.66 3.44 -18.48
N ASP A 24 10.41 2.57 -19.18
CA ASP A 24 10.84 2.81 -20.56
C ASP A 24 11.53 4.19 -20.71
N ASN A 25 12.51 4.47 -19.85
CA ASN A 25 13.23 5.75 -19.78
C ASN A 25 12.31 6.98 -19.66
N GLY A 26 11.16 6.82 -18.99
CA GLY A 26 10.14 7.87 -18.81
C GLY A 26 9.15 7.98 -19.96
N ASN A 27 9.32 7.25 -21.04
CA ASN A 27 8.49 7.35 -22.24
C ASN A 27 7.03 6.98 -21.95
N THR A 28 6.79 5.90 -21.19
CA THR A 28 5.43 5.48 -20.82
C THR A 28 4.68 6.60 -20.05
N PHE A 29 5.36 7.22 -19.08
CA PHE A 29 4.75 8.27 -18.28
C PHE A 29 4.49 9.54 -19.10
N ARG A 30 5.42 9.92 -19.97
CA ARG A 30 5.26 11.04 -20.93
C ARG A 30 4.03 10.84 -21.81
N ILE A 31 3.83 9.65 -22.40
CA ILE A 31 2.66 9.34 -23.22
C ILE A 31 1.36 9.50 -22.44
N ILE A 32 1.32 9.09 -21.16
CA ILE A 32 0.14 9.27 -20.30
C ILE A 32 -0.18 10.76 -20.12
N LEU A 33 0.83 11.58 -19.79
CA LEU A 33 0.66 13.02 -19.62
C LEU A 33 0.17 13.69 -20.91
N GLU A 34 0.85 13.45 -22.03
CA GLU A 34 0.48 14.00 -23.35
C GLU A 34 -0.93 13.59 -23.78
N SER A 35 -1.34 12.33 -23.47
CA SER A 35 -2.70 11.85 -23.75
C SER A 35 -3.76 12.62 -22.95
N LEU A 36 -3.50 12.91 -21.67
CA LEU A 36 -4.40 13.70 -20.85
C LEU A 36 -4.46 15.17 -21.33
N GLU A 37 -3.33 15.76 -21.68
CA GLU A 37 -3.24 17.14 -22.22
C GLU A 37 -3.94 17.25 -23.56
N THR A 38 -3.75 16.31 -24.48
CA THR A 38 -4.45 16.25 -25.78
C THR A 38 -5.98 16.14 -25.60
N LEU A 39 -6.44 15.47 -24.52
CA LEU A 39 -7.85 15.43 -24.15
C LEU A 39 -8.34 16.75 -23.53
N GLY A 40 -7.45 17.73 -23.34
CA GLY A 40 -7.71 19.07 -22.82
C GLY A 40 -7.78 19.12 -21.30
N TYR A 41 -6.95 18.34 -20.61
CA TYR A 41 -6.78 18.41 -19.16
C TYR A 41 -5.46 19.07 -18.78
N TYR A 42 -5.46 19.81 -17.68
CA TYR A 42 -4.29 20.31 -16.99
C TYR A 42 -3.89 19.31 -15.91
N VAL A 43 -2.64 18.85 -15.87
CA VAL A 43 -2.22 17.69 -15.07
C VAL A 43 -1.24 18.10 -13.98
N LYS A 44 -1.50 17.69 -12.73
CA LYS A 44 -0.54 17.67 -11.63
C LYS A 44 -0.28 16.22 -11.21
N TYR A 45 0.95 15.92 -10.81
CA TYR A 45 1.30 14.61 -10.30
C TYR A 45 2.37 14.69 -9.22
N GLN A 46 2.37 13.72 -8.30
CA GLN A 46 3.36 13.61 -7.25
C GLN A 46 3.51 12.16 -6.79
N VAL A 47 4.73 11.75 -6.44
CA VAL A 47 4.98 10.48 -5.75
C VAL A 47 4.84 10.72 -4.25
N LEU A 48 3.93 9.97 -3.61
CA LEU A 48 3.67 10.07 -2.17
C LEU A 48 3.95 8.72 -1.50
N ASN A 49 4.56 8.77 -0.31
CA ASN A 49 4.80 7.61 0.54
C ASN A 49 3.74 7.55 1.65
N ALA A 50 3.13 6.37 1.85
CA ALA A 50 2.07 6.20 2.83
C ALA A 50 2.47 6.61 4.26
N LYS A 51 3.69 6.35 4.68
CA LYS A 51 4.19 6.76 6.01
C LYS A 51 4.27 8.28 6.20
N GLU A 52 4.53 9.03 5.11
CA GLU A 52 4.73 10.48 5.15
C GLU A 52 3.44 11.25 4.86
N TYR A 53 2.53 10.67 4.08
CA TYR A 53 1.32 11.35 3.61
C TYR A 53 0.02 10.71 4.11
N GLY A 54 0.08 9.53 4.73
CA GLY A 54 -1.09 8.81 5.20
C GLY A 54 -1.10 8.54 6.70
N ASN A 55 -0.02 8.87 7.42
CA ASN A 55 0.16 8.49 8.82
C ASN A 55 -0.07 6.99 9.05
N ILE A 56 0.43 6.14 8.14
CA ILE A 56 0.35 4.68 8.23
C ILE A 56 1.77 4.11 8.19
N PRO A 57 2.15 3.18 9.09
CA PRO A 57 3.49 2.59 9.14
C PRO A 57 3.71 1.59 7.98
N HIS A 58 3.61 2.09 6.74
CA HIS A 58 3.70 1.32 5.51
C HIS A 58 4.56 2.04 4.47
N GLY A 59 5.67 1.44 4.10
CA GLY A 59 6.61 1.96 3.11
C GLY A 59 6.09 1.73 1.68
N ARG A 60 4.97 2.36 1.32
CA ARG A 60 4.33 2.24 0.01
C ARG A 60 4.39 3.57 -0.72
N GLU A 61 5.23 3.63 -1.76
CA GLU A 61 5.34 4.78 -2.65
C GLU A 61 4.49 4.57 -3.91
N ARG A 62 3.66 5.55 -4.24
CA ARG A 62 2.79 5.54 -5.42
C ARG A 62 2.82 6.90 -6.10
N ILE A 63 2.75 6.89 -7.43
CA ILE A 63 2.47 8.11 -8.20
C ILE A 63 0.97 8.36 -8.20
N TYR A 64 0.60 9.58 -7.87
CA TYR A 64 -0.78 10.07 -7.96
C TYR A 64 -0.83 11.16 -9.02
N ILE A 65 -1.83 11.06 -9.91
CA ILE A 65 -2.01 11.98 -11.03
C ILE A 65 -3.43 12.56 -10.91
N VAL A 66 -3.54 13.88 -10.83
CA VAL A 66 -4.82 14.58 -10.80
C VAL A 66 -4.89 15.51 -12.01
N ALA A 67 -5.88 15.30 -12.86
CA ALA A 67 -6.06 16.08 -14.09
C ALA A 67 -7.39 16.83 -14.08
N PHE A 68 -7.36 18.10 -14.40
CA PHE A 68 -8.49 19.03 -14.30
C PHE A 68 -8.91 19.54 -15.69
N LYS A 69 -10.21 19.57 -15.96
CA LYS A 69 -10.75 20.20 -17.16
C LYS A 69 -10.69 21.72 -17.07
N SER A 70 -10.73 22.27 -15.86
CA SER A 70 -10.67 23.70 -15.56
C SER A 70 -9.24 24.12 -15.20
N LYS A 71 -8.68 25.11 -15.90
CA LYS A 71 -7.38 25.72 -15.58
C LYS A 71 -7.40 26.39 -14.19
N ALA A 72 -8.52 27.00 -13.81
CA ALA A 72 -8.66 27.64 -12.50
C ALA A 72 -8.57 26.63 -11.35
N LEU A 73 -9.21 25.45 -11.47
CA LEU A 73 -9.09 24.38 -10.47
C LEU A 73 -7.67 23.81 -10.43
N TYR A 74 -7.05 23.58 -11.60
CA TYR A 74 -5.66 23.14 -11.67
C TYR A 74 -4.71 24.10 -10.92
N GLN A 75 -4.87 25.42 -11.09
CA GLN A 75 -4.02 26.40 -10.43
C GLN A 75 -4.19 26.40 -8.90
N LYS A 76 -5.39 26.15 -8.40
CA LYS A 76 -5.70 26.13 -6.97
C LYS A 76 -5.31 24.79 -6.28
N PHE A 77 -5.29 23.69 -7.03
CA PHE A 77 -5.02 22.39 -6.43
C PHE A 77 -3.56 22.26 -6.01
N GLU A 78 -3.35 21.79 -4.78
CA GLU A 78 -2.04 21.37 -4.29
C GLU A 78 -2.17 19.97 -3.66
N PHE A 79 -1.13 19.14 -3.82
CA PHE A 79 -1.07 17.89 -3.08
C PHE A 79 -0.94 18.14 -1.58
N PRO A 80 -1.46 17.21 -0.72
CA PRO A 80 -1.36 17.38 0.73
C PRO A 80 0.11 17.49 1.16
N LYS A 81 0.37 18.26 2.21
CA LYS A 81 1.70 18.34 2.83
C LYS A 81 2.01 17.05 3.60
N PRO A 82 3.28 16.68 3.79
CA PRO A 82 3.65 15.57 4.67
C PRO A 82 3.11 15.75 6.09
N VAL A 83 2.95 14.63 6.79
CA VAL A 83 2.59 14.57 8.21
C VAL A 83 3.56 13.68 8.95
N GLU A 84 3.70 13.91 10.25
CA GLU A 84 4.48 13.04 11.12
C GLU A 84 3.81 11.66 11.22
N LEU A 85 4.63 10.60 11.20
CA LEU A 85 4.16 9.24 11.42
C LEU A 85 4.01 8.99 12.92
N THR A 86 2.79 9.08 13.42
CA THR A 86 2.43 8.80 14.83
C THR A 86 1.84 7.42 15.04
N THR A 87 1.22 6.85 14.00
CA THR A 87 0.66 5.48 14.03
C THR A 87 1.77 4.44 14.10
N LYS A 88 1.68 3.54 15.07
CA LYS A 88 2.65 2.46 15.29
C LYS A 88 2.24 1.18 14.57
N LEU A 89 3.19 0.24 14.42
CA LEU A 89 2.87 -1.09 13.90
C LEU A 89 1.84 -1.81 14.77
N SER A 90 1.91 -1.66 16.10
CA SER A 90 0.96 -2.23 17.05
C SER A 90 -0.48 -1.76 16.89
N ASP A 91 -0.70 -0.60 16.27
CA ASP A 91 -2.04 -0.09 15.97
C ASP A 91 -2.66 -0.82 14.75
N CYS A 92 -1.83 -1.48 13.94
CA CYS A 92 -2.24 -2.19 12.74
C CYS A 92 -2.12 -3.71 12.86
N ILE A 93 -1.25 -4.21 13.75
CA ILE A 93 -0.85 -5.63 13.87
C ILE A 93 -0.99 -6.08 15.32
N SER A 94 -1.63 -7.23 15.52
CA SER A 94 -1.82 -7.84 16.85
C SER A 94 -0.63 -8.77 17.18
N PHE A 95 0.38 -8.25 17.86
CA PHE A 95 1.57 -9.03 18.25
C PHE A 95 1.31 -10.00 19.43
N ASP A 96 0.34 -9.68 20.28
CA ASP A 96 0.00 -10.32 21.55
C ASP A 96 -1.32 -11.11 21.52
N ILE A 97 -1.99 -11.19 20.38
CA ILE A 97 -3.23 -11.96 20.21
C ILE A 97 -2.95 -13.20 19.37
N LYS A 98 -3.33 -14.39 19.89
CA LYS A 98 -3.23 -15.65 19.14
C LYS A 98 -4.15 -15.58 17.91
N GLN A 99 -3.56 -15.89 16.76
CA GLN A 99 -4.28 -16.03 15.49
C GLN A 99 -4.56 -17.49 15.19
N GLU A 100 -5.33 -17.77 14.13
CA GLU A 100 -5.54 -19.14 13.65
C GLU A 100 -4.22 -19.80 13.24
N ASP A 101 -4.08 -21.10 13.50
CA ASP A 101 -2.85 -21.88 13.29
C ASP A 101 -2.35 -21.83 11.82
N LYS A 102 -3.23 -21.62 10.86
CA LYS A 102 -2.89 -21.48 9.42
C LYS A 102 -1.97 -20.29 9.10
N TYR A 103 -1.82 -19.34 10.02
CA TYR A 103 -0.90 -18.20 9.84
C TYR A 103 0.50 -18.48 10.36
N TYR A 104 0.66 -19.48 11.23
CA TYR A 104 1.93 -19.78 11.88
C TYR A 104 2.83 -20.69 11.05
N TYR A 105 4.12 -20.39 11.11
CA TYR A 105 5.17 -21.23 10.53
C TYR A 105 5.72 -22.20 11.58
N ASN A 106 6.10 -23.38 11.12
CA ASN A 106 6.78 -24.41 11.90
C ASN A 106 7.64 -25.29 10.96
N GLN A 107 8.37 -26.22 11.51
CA GLN A 107 9.25 -27.12 10.75
C GLN A 107 8.52 -27.96 9.68
N LYS A 108 7.21 -28.25 9.87
CA LYS A 108 6.43 -29.08 8.93
C LYS A 108 6.00 -28.28 7.70
N ASN A 109 5.75 -26.95 7.83
CA ASN A 109 5.19 -26.14 6.77
C ASN A 109 6.16 -25.08 6.20
N CYS A 110 7.38 -24.95 6.77
CA CYS A 110 8.36 -23.95 6.35
C CYS A 110 9.78 -24.55 6.35
N LYS A 111 10.34 -24.78 5.17
CA LYS A 111 11.68 -25.37 4.99
C LYS A 111 12.83 -24.55 5.60
N PHE A 112 12.64 -23.24 5.82
CA PHE A 112 13.63 -22.33 6.39
C PHE A 112 13.24 -21.86 7.79
N TYR A 113 12.38 -22.63 8.50
CA TYR A 113 11.87 -22.26 9.81
C TYR A 113 12.97 -22.03 10.85
N ASP A 114 13.97 -22.94 10.89
CA ASP A 114 15.09 -22.84 11.84
C ASP A 114 15.87 -21.53 11.66
N ARG A 115 16.01 -21.07 10.40
CA ARG A 115 16.63 -19.79 10.08
C ARG A 115 15.76 -18.61 10.54
N LEU A 116 14.43 -18.72 10.42
CA LEU A 116 13.52 -17.69 10.96
C LEU A 116 13.68 -17.59 12.48
N VAL A 117 13.69 -18.72 13.21
CA VAL A 117 13.87 -18.76 14.67
C VAL A 117 15.22 -18.15 15.07
N MET A 118 16.27 -18.44 14.30
CA MET A 118 17.61 -17.94 14.58
C MET A 118 17.72 -16.42 14.40
N ASP A 119 17.09 -15.86 13.36
CA ASP A 119 17.32 -14.48 12.96
C ASP A 119 16.22 -13.50 13.44
N MET A 120 14.99 -13.95 13.72
CA MET A 120 13.87 -13.11 14.16
C MET A 120 13.89 -12.94 15.69
N LYS A 121 14.65 -11.97 16.18
CA LYS A 121 14.91 -11.75 17.62
C LYS A 121 13.90 -10.85 18.33
N TYR A 122 13.30 -9.91 17.62
CA TYR A 122 12.42 -8.90 18.19
C TYR A 122 10.95 -9.25 17.92
N THR A 123 10.07 -8.90 18.85
CA THR A 123 8.63 -9.23 18.81
C THR A 123 7.74 -8.05 18.42
N ASP A 124 8.32 -6.89 18.17
CA ASP A 124 7.64 -5.63 17.90
C ASP A 124 7.90 -5.05 16.50
N THR A 125 8.54 -5.85 15.64
CA THR A 125 8.91 -5.43 14.28
C THR A 125 8.48 -6.44 13.21
N ILE A 126 8.67 -6.06 11.95
CA ILE A 126 8.33 -6.87 10.78
C ILE A 126 9.61 -7.40 10.13
N TYR A 127 9.54 -8.63 9.68
CA TYR A 127 10.58 -9.33 8.96
C TYR A 127 10.12 -9.77 7.57
N GLN A 128 11.09 -10.07 6.70
CA GLN A 128 10.85 -10.72 5.42
C GLN A 128 11.90 -11.79 5.16
N TRP A 129 11.49 -12.93 4.68
CA TRP A 129 12.41 -13.92 4.09
C TRP A 129 12.86 -13.43 2.71
N ARG A 130 14.17 -13.23 2.52
CA ARG A 130 14.76 -12.68 1.29
C ARG A 130 15.61 -13.73 0.56
N ARG A 131 15.01 -14.91 0.29
CA ARG A 131 15.61 -16.07 -0.38
C ARG A 131 16.70 -16.79 0.41
N THR A 132 17.68 -16.08 0.94
CA THR A 132 18.86 -16.66 1.65
C THR A 132 19.03 -16.11 3.06
N TYR A 133 18.35 -15.02 3.42
CA TYR A 133 18.46 -14.42 4.74
C TYR A 133 17.14 -13.81 5.20
N VAL A 134 17.03 -13.59 6.49
CA VAL A 134 15.92 -12.84 7.11
C VAL A 134 16.28 -11.36 7.15
N ARG A 135 15.44 -10.54 6.58
CA ARG A 135 15.57 -9.09 6.65
C ARG A 135 14.66 -8.56 7.75
N GLU A 136 15.25 -7.95 8.78
CA GLU A 136 14.55 -7.15 9.77
C GLU A 136 14.21 -5.76 9.21
N ASN A 137 13.02 -5.26 9.48
CA ASN A 137 12.66 -3.90 9.16
C ASN A 137 12.92 -2.97 10.35
N LYS A 138 14.13 -2.43 10.42
CA LYS A 138 14.62 -1.58 11.53
C LYS A 138 13.93 -0.21 11.64
N SER A 139 13.10 0.18 10.66
CA SER A 139 12.40 1.46 10.64
C SER A 139 11.00 1.41 11.24
N ASN A 140 10.57 0.25 11.77
CA ASN A 140 9.20 0.02 12.27
C ASN A 140 8.09 0.40 11.27
N VAL A 141 8.37 0.18 9.99
CA VAL A 141 7.46 0.45 8.87
C VAL A 141 7.29 -0.82 8.05
N CYS A 142 6.07 -1.26 7.81
CA CYS A 142 5.80 -2.42 6.96
C CYS A 142 6.34 -2.18 5.54
N PRO A 143 7.09 -3.12 4.96
CA PRO A 143 7.44 -3.06 3.55
C PRO A 143 6.20 -3.06 2.65
N THR A 144 6.34 -2.58 1.42
CA THR A 144 5.22 -2.56 0.46
C THR A 144 4.53 -3.91 0.36
N LEU A 145 3.26 -3.96 0.72
CA LEU A 145 2.39 -5.12 0.55
C LEU A 145 2.14 -5.37 -0.95
N THR A 146 2.29 -6.61 -1.38
CA THR A 146 2.15 -7.02 -2.78
C THR A 146 0.99 -7.98 -2.98
N ALA A 147 0.41 -8.01 -4.18
CA ALA A 147 -0.73 -8.87 -4.51
C ALA A 147 -0.44 -10.37 -4.34
N ASN A 148 0.83 -10.79 -4.46
CA ASN A 148 1.25 -12.18 -4.37
C ASN A 148 1.69 -12.63 -2.96
N MET A 149 1.60 -11.76 -1.94
CA MET A 149 2.06 -12.10 -0.59
C MET A 149 1.29 -13.29 0.03
N GLY A 150 0.08 -13.58 -0.42
CA GLY A 150 -0.72 -14.71 0.04
C GLY A 150 -0.26 -16.09 -0.47
N THR A 151 0.54 -16.12 -1.54
CA THR A 151 1.06 -17.35 -2.15
C THR A 151 2.46 -17.76 -1.65
N GLY A 152 2.99 -17.01 -0.68
CA GLY A 152 4.34 -17.23 -0.13
C GLY A 152 5.42 -16.42 -0.86
N GLY A 153 6.67 -16.82 -0.65
CA GLY A 153 7.82 -16.18 -1.26
C GLY A 153 8.44 -15.05 -0.41
N HIS A 154 9.32 -14.28 -1.01
CA HIS A 154 10.17 -13.30 -0.33
C HIS A 154 9.51 -11.95 0.01
N ASN A 155 8.26 -11.75 -0.42
CA ASN A 155 7.50 -10.51 -0.16
C ASN A 155 6.49 -10.64 0.98
N VAL A 156 6.40 -11.81 1.63
CA VAL A 156 5.47 -12.02 2.75
C VAL A 156 6.02 -11.31 3.99
N PRO A 157 5.27 -10.38 4.59
CA PRO A 157 5.64 -9.82 5.88
C PRO A 157 5.45 -10.86 6.98
N LEU A 158 6.46 -11.03 7.82
CA LEU A 158 6.51 -11.96 8.94
C LEU A 158 6.67 -11.19 10.24
N ILE A 159 6.10 -11.71 11.31
CA ILE A 159 6.33 -11.23 12.68
C ILE A 159 6.69 -12.39 13.58
N ASN A 160 7.47 -12.09 14.63
CA ASN A 160 7.70 -12.98 15.75
C ASN A 160 6.75 -12.58 16.88
N SER A 161 5.60 -13.25 17.02
CA SER A 161 4.65 -12.98 18.09
C SER A 161 4.97 -13.83 19.34
N ILE A 162 4.35 -13.52 20.46
CA ILE A 162 4.48 -14.35 21.69
C ILE A 162 4.00 -15.79 21.50
N TYR A 163 3.21 -16.06 20.45
CA TYR A 163 2.70 -17.39 20.09
C TYR A 163 3.53 -18.08 19.00
N GLY A 164 4.59 -17.43 18.51
CA GLY A 164 5.47 -17.94 17.46
C GLY A 164 5.50 -17.08 16.20
N ILE A 165 6.28 -17.55 15.23
CA ILE A 165 6.50 -16.87 13.96
C ILE A 165 5.31 -17.06 13.05
N ARG A 166 4.76 -15.95 12.53
CA ARG A 166 3.62 -15.98 11.62
C ARG A 166 3.69 -14.94 10.52
N LYS A 167 2.93 -15.15 9.46
CA LYS A 167 2.60 -14.09 8.50
C LYS A 167 1.48 -13.19 9.05
N LEU A 168 1.34 -12.00 8.51
CA LEU A 168 0.21 -11.13 8.81
C LEU A 168 -1.11 -11.78 8.37
N THR A 169 -2.17 -11.54 9.12
CA THR A 169 -3.54 -11.91 8.71
C THR A 169 -4.05 -10.97 7.60
N PRO A 170 -5.07 -11.35 6.82
CA PRO A 170 -5.70 -10.42 5.88
C PRO A 170 -6.16 -9.11 6.54
N ARG A 171 -6.78 -9.16 7.73
CA ARG A 171 -7.21 -7.96 8.47
C ARG A 171 -6.05 -7.01 8.72
N GLU A 172 -4.93 -7.50 9.21
CA GLU A 172 -3.73 -6.69 9.47
C GLU A 172 -3.19 -6.05 8.19
N THR A 173 -3.27 -6.74 7.04
CA THR A 173 -2.87 -6.14 5.75
C THR A 173 -3.82 -5.04 5.29
N PHE A 174 -5.13 -5.13 5.55
CA PHE A 174 -6.08 -4.04 5.31
C PHE A 174 -5.86 -2.87 6.28
N ASN A 175 -5.57 -3.14 7.57
CA ASN A 175 -5.21 -2.09 8.53
C ASN A 175 -3.99 -1.28 8.07
N LEU A 176 -2.94 -1.96 7.59
CA LEU A 176 -1.74 -1.34 7.00
C LEU A 176 -1.99 -0.60 5.66
N GLN A 177 -3.15 -0.80 5.03
CA GLN A 177 -3.62 0.02 3.92
C GLN A 177 -4.54 1.16 4.38
N GLY A 178 -4.72 1.33 5.71
CA GLY A 178 -5.55 2.40 6.29
C GLY A 178 -7.05 2.19 6.13
N PHE A 179 -7.51 0.96 5.89
CA PHE A 179 -8.94 0.64 5.93
C PHE A 179 -9.44 0.76 7.38
N PRO A 180 -10.65 1.29 7.59
CA PRO A 180 -11.21 1.44 8.93
C PRO A 180 -11.48 0.07 9.58
N GLN A 181 -11.54 0.03 10.92
CA GLN A 181 -11.72 -1.21 11.68
C GLN A 181 -13.07 -1.89 11.42
N ASP A 182 -14.09 -1.11 11.10
CA ASP A 182 -15.44 -1.57 10.75
C ASP A 182 -15.58 -1.99 9.28
N TYR A 183 -14.50 -1.90 8.47
CA TYR A 183 -14.52 -2.41 7.09
C TYR A 183 -14.78 -3.90 7.07
N ILE A 184 -15.90 -4.31 6.48
CA ILE A 184 -16.34 -5.69 6.43
C ILE A 184 -15.48 -6.49 5.44
N ILE A 185 -14.80 -7.51 5.94
CA ILE A 185 -14.10 -8.51 5.13
C ILE A 185 -15.02 -9.73 5.01
N PRO A 186 -15.46 -10.11 3.79
CA PRO A 186 -16.37 -11.24 3.60
C PRO A 186 -15.74 -12.55 4.12
N ALA A 187 -16.48 -13.27 4.99
CA ALA A 187 -15.97 -14.49 5.64
C ALA A 187 -15.74 -15.66 4.65
N GLU A 188 -16.52 -15.71 3.58
CA GLU A 188 -16.45 -16.72 2.53
C GLU A 188 -15.27 -16.52 1.56
N MET A 189 -14.60 -15.38 1.62
CA MET A 189 -13.50 -15.09 0.72
C MET A 189 -12.19 -15.76 1.19
N SER A 190 -11.54 -16.47 0.28
CA SER A 190 -10.25 -17.10 0.61
C SER A 190 -9.17 -16.08 0.97
N ASN A 191 -8.30 -16.45 1.92
CA ASN A 191 -7.19 -15.59 2.33
C ASN A 191 -6.30 -15.16 1.16
N THR A 192 -6.07 -16.02 0.16
CA THR A 192 -5.28 -15.69 -1.03
C THR A 192 -5.90 -14.52 -1.82
N ARG A 193 -7.23 -14.54 -1.97
CA ARG A 193 -7.96 -13.42 -2.62
C ARG A 193 -7.89 -12.15 -1.78
N LEU A 194 -8.07 -12.25 -0.47
CA LEU A 194 -7.98 -11.11 0.45
C LEU A 194 -6.59 -10.46 0.42
N TYR A 195 -5.51 -11.24 0.48
CA TYR A 195 -4.16 -10.71 0.33
C TYR A 195 -3.94 -10.04 -1.03
N LYS A 196 -4.48 -10.62 -2.10
CA LYS A 196 -4.40 -10.03 -3.45
C LYS A 196 -5.13 -8.69 -3.50
N GLN A 197 -6.31 -8.60 -2.90
CA GLN A 197 -7.07 -7.34 -2.80
C GLN A 197 -6.31 -6.30 -1.98
N ALA A 198 -5.83 -6.64 -0.78
CA ALA A 198 -5.04 -5.73 0.05
C ALA A 198 -3.78 -5.23 -0.67
N GLY A 199 -3.03 -6.12 -1.35
CA GLY A 199 -1.83 -5.75 -2.09
C GLY A 199 -2.09 -4.86 -3.31
N ASN A 200 -3.23 -5.05 -3.99
CA ASN A 200 -3.65 -4.24 -5.14
C ASN A 200 -4.44 -2.97 -4.75
N SER A 201 -4.81 -2.83 -3.47
CA SER A 201 -5.55 -1.67 -3.02
C SER A 201 -4.66 -0.42 -2.90
N VAL A 202 -5.29 0.70 -2.67
CA VAL A 202 -4.66 1.99 -2.34
C VAL A 202 -4.54 2.14 -0.82
N VAL A 203 -3.70 3.07 -0.36
CA VAL A 203 -3.70 3.50 1.04
C VAL A 203 -4.82 4.53 1.24
N VAL A 204 -5.87 4.12 1.95
CA VAL A 204 -7.12 4.88 2.10
C VAL A 204 -6.88 6.27 2.67
N THR A 205 -6.02 6.40 3.69
CA THR A 205 -5.72 7.68 4.31
C THR A 205 -5.03 8.67 3.36
N VAL A 206 -4.14 8.20 2.46
CA VAL A 206 -3.53 9.05 1.42
C VAL A 206 -4.58 9.51 0.43
N ILE A 207 -5.44 8.60 -0.06
CA ILE A 207 -6.54 8.93 -0.98
C ILE A 207 -7.48 9.95 -0.37
N ASN A 208 -7.88 9.77 0.89
CA ASN A 208 -8.75 10.72 1.59
C ASN A 208 -8.15 12.13 1.66
N ARG A 209 -6.85 12.24 1.94
CA ARG A 209 -6.19 13.54 1.99
C ARG A 209 -6.12 14.23 0.63
N ILE A 210 -5.85 13.48 -0.44
CA ILE A 210 -5.89 14.04 -1.81
C ILE A 210 -7.32 14.42 -2.19
N ALA A 211 -8.31 13.58 -1.88
CA ALA A 211 -9.72 13.85 -2.16
C ALA A 211 -10.23 15.09 -1.42
N ASN A 212 -9.79 15.32 -0.18
CA ASN A 212 -10.12 16.53 0.57
C ASN A 212 -9.53 17.78 -0.10
N GLN A 213 -8.27 17.76 -0.57
CA GLN A 213 -7.70 18.87 -1.33
C GLN A 213 -8.47 19.16 -2.63
N ILE A 214 -8.99 18.13 -3.29
CA ILE A 214 -9.86 18.29 -4.46
C ILE A 214 -11.20 18.92 -4.06
N LYS A 215 -11.79 18.47 -2.94
CA LYS A 215 -13.08 18.96 -2.43
C LYS A 215 -13.02 20.42 -2.03
N GLU A 216 -11.93 20.87 -1.42
CA GLU A 216 -11.73 22.25 -0.97
C GLU A 216 -11.71 23.27 -2.10
N ILE A 217 -11.40 22.86 -3.32
CA ILE A 217 -11.31 23.76 -4.48
C ILE A 217 -12.54 23.68 -5.40
N LEU A 218 -13.48 22.76 -5.17
CA LEU A 218 -14.73 22.61 -5.94
C LEU A 218 -15.82 23.55 -5.45
#